data_1a4b8a34910096e903c1e43bcfda8d27
#
_entry.id   1a4b8a34910096e903c1e43bcfda8d27
#
_cell.length_a   1.000
_cell.length_b   1.000
_cell.length_c   1.000
_cell.angle_alpha   90.00
_cell.angle_beta   90.00
_cell.angle_gamma   90.00
#
_symmetry.space_group_name_H-M   'P 1'
#
loop_
_entity.id
_entity.type
_entity.pdbx_description
1 polymer ?
#
loop_
_entity_poly.entity_id
_entity_poly.type
_entity_poly.pdbx_seq_one_letter_code
_entity_poly.pdbx_strand_id
1 'polypeptide(L)'
;MKKTPILFVCAAMMLTGCSGATATIKDKDETIMTIGDTKYTKGDEYDLLKISTGTDLTMELVKQAIYKQEVKVTKEMKEKAQEQVNNYKENMENFDEQIQSLGYKNSTQYMNKVLIPSLQASELTEKYFTDAKKDIQKTYKPSKARIIQCENKAT
;
A
#
# COMPACT_ATOMS: atom_id res chain seq x y z
N MET A 1 11.86 -18.21 -25.61
CA MET A 1 11.49 -17.30 -24.53
C MET A 1 10.19 -17.79 -23.92
N LYS A 2 10.25 -18.38 -22.71
CA LYS A 2 9.14 -19.13 -22.10
C LYS A 2 8.23 -18.17 -21.35
N LYS A 3 7.06 -17.87 -21.94
CA LYS A 3 6.01 -17.02 -21.35
C LYS A 3 4.96 -17.88 -20.63
N THR A 4 5.30 -18.59 -19.57
CA THR A 4 4.28 -19.30 -18.79
C THR A 4 4.82 -19.64 -17.41
N PRO A 5 4.55 -18.81 -16.39
CA PRO A 5 4.00 -19.36 -15.15
C PRO A 5 3.02 -18.44 -14.38
N ILE A 6 2.79 -17.19 -14.80
CA ILE A 6 1.96 -16.27 -14.01
C ILE A 6 0.50 -16.70 -13.95
N LEU A 7 -0.02 -17.28 -15.03
CA LEU A 7 -1.41 -17.74 -15.08
C LEU A 7 -1.68 -18.96 -14.16
N PHE A 8 -0.66 -19.77 -13.93
CA PHE A 8 -0.80 -20.98 -13.10
C PHE A 8 -0.82 -20.66 -11.59
N VAL A 9 -0.11 -19.62 -11.16
CA VAL A 9 -0.09 -19.19 -9.75
C VAL A 9 -1.42 -18.56 -9.34
N CYS A 10 -2.05 -17.77 -10.23
CA CYS A 10 -3.38 -17.22 -9.96
C CYS A 10 -4.48 -18.30 -9.90
N ALA A 11 -4.39 -19.35 -10.73
CA ALA A 11 -5.33 -20.47 -10.70
C ALA A 11 -5.20 -21.32 -9.42
N ALA A 12 -3.99 -21.48 -8.90
CA ALA A 12 -3.75 -22.22 -7.65
C ALA A 12 -4.28 -21.48 -6.41
N MET A 13 -4.26 -20.14 -6.40
CA MET A 13 -4.82 -19.36 -5.30
C MET A 13 -6.36 -19.39 -5.26
N MET A 14 -7.02 -19.61 -6.39
CA MET A 14 -8.49 -19.69 -6.41
C MET A 14 -9.04 -21.01 -5.87
N LEU A 15 -8.24 -22.09 -5.86
CA LEU A 15 -8.66 -23.40 -5.39
C LEU A 15 -8.49 -23.61 -3.88
N THR A 16 -7.72 -22.77 -3.19
CA THR A 16 -7.55 -22.86 -1.73
C THR A 16 -8.50 -21.99 -0.93
N GLY A 17 -9.35 -21.20 -1.59
CA GLY A 17 -10.26 -20.23 -0.95
C GLY A 17 -11.50 -20.80 -0.27
N CYS A 18 -11.72 -22.13 -0.29
CA CYS A 18 -12.93 -22.76 0.26
C CYS A 18 -12.69 -23.72 1.42
N SER A 19 -11.50 -23.81 1.99
CA SER A 19 -11.37 -24.48 3.30
C SER A 19 -11.64 -23.45 4.38
N GLY A 20 -12.68 -23.66 5.18
CA GLY A 20 -13.16 -22.77 6.25
C GLY A 20 -12.16 -22.44 7.37
N ALA A 21 -10.96 -22.03 7.01
CA ALA A 21 -9.99 -21.45 7.91
C ALA A 21 -10.45 -20.05 8.30
N THR A 22 -11.26 -19.98 9.35
CA THR A 22 -11.55 -18.71 10.01
C THR A 22 -10.26 -18.23 10.68
N ALA A 23 -9.75 -17.08 10.26
CA ALA A 23 -8.68 -16.41 10.97
C ALA A 23 -9.15 -16.18 12.42
N THR A 24 -8.41 -16.73 13.39
CA THR A 24 -8.68 -16.51 14.81
C THR A 24 -7.68 -15.52 15.37
N ILE A 25 -8.17 -14.60 16.19
CA ILE A 25 -7.30 -13.68 16.92
C ILE A 25 -6.92 -14.38 18.24
N LYS A 26 -5.62 -14.33 18.55
CA LYS A 26 -5.15 -14.75 19.86
C LYS A 26 -5.74 -13.81 20.92
N ASP A 27 -6.20 -14.39 22.03
CA ASP A 27 -6.73 -13.65 23.18
C ASP A 27 -7.91 -12.70 22.81
N LYS A 28 -8.81 -13.17 21.94
CA LYS A 28 -9.98 -12.39 21.46
C LYS A 28 -10.87 -11.85 22.59
N ASP A 29 -10.93 -12.54 23.71
CA ASP A 29 -11.77 -12.20 24.86
C ASP A 29 -11.06 -11.24 25.85
N GLU A 30 -9.81 -10.82 25.56
CA GLU A 30 -9.09 -9.82 26.35
C GLU A 30 -9.77 -8.46 26.25
N THR A 31 -10.14 -7.90 27.43
CA THR A 31 -10.79 -6.59 27.51
C THR A 31 -9.79 -5.47 27.20
N ILE A 32 -10.07 -4.68 26.19
CA ILE A 32 -9.27 -3.51 25.80
C ILE A 32 -9.79 -2.21 26.38
N MET A 33 -11.11 -2.15 26.67
CA MET A 33 -11.77 -0.94 27.18
C MET A 33 -13.03 -1.32 27.96
N THR A 34 -13.36 -0.52 28.98
CA THR A 34 -14.64 -0.62 29.71
C THR A 34 -15.29 0.76 29.74
N ILE A 35 -16.56 0.84 29.35
CA ILE A 35 -17.37 2.06 29.42
C ILE A 35 -18.62 1.75 30.21
N GLY A 36 -18.74 2.33 31.40
CA GLY A 36 -19.79 1.96 32.37
C GLY A 36 -19.67 0.46 32.70
N ASP A 37 -20.75 -0.28 32.52
CA ASP A 37 -20.79 -1.74 32.76
C ASP A 37 -20.44 -2.57 31.53
N THR A 38 -20.21 -1.95 30.38
CA THR A 38 -19.93 -2.62 29.11
C THR A 38 -18.42 -2.79 28.90
N LYS A 39 -18.01 -4.03 28.66
CA LYS A 39 -16.62 -4.37 28.31
C LYS A 39 -16.52 -4.58 26.81
N TYR A 40 -15.48 -4.00 26.21
CA TYR A 40 -15.12 -4.21 24.83
C TYR A 40 -13.85 -5.04 24.77
N THR A 41 -13.84 -6.02 23.90
CA THR A 41 -12.74 -6.99 23.75
C THR A 41 -11.94 -6.75 22.47
N LYS A 42 -10.77 -7.38 22.37
CA LYS A 42 -10.02 -7.44 21.10
C LYS A 42 -10.85 -8.03 19.96
N GLY A 43 -11.72 -9.00 20.28
CA GLY A 43 -12.63 -9.60 19.31
C GLY A 43 -13.61 -8.59 18.75
N ASP A 44 -14.21 -7.77 19.61
CA ASP A 44 -15.17 -6.74 19.20
C ASP A 44 -14.51 -5.68 18.29
N GLU A 45 -13.30 -5.25 18.64
CA GLU A 45 -12.52 -4.31 17.81
C GLU A 45 -12.19 -4.92 16.45
N TYR A 46 -11.73 -6.17 16.41
CA TYR A 46 -11.42 -6.85 15.16
C TYR A 46 -12.65 -7.01 14.26
N ASP A 47 -13.78 -7.41 14.82
CA ASP A 47 -15.00 -7.58 14.05
C ASP A 47 -15.49 -6.24 13.49
N LEU A 48 -15.34 -5.15 14.25
CA LEU A 48 -15.64 -3.81 13.78
C LEU A 48 -14.70 -3.38 12.64
N LEU A 49 -13.40 -3.61 12.77
CA LEU A 49 -12.41 -3.34 11.72
C LEU A 49 -12.69 -4.16 10.45
N LYS A 50 -13.05 -5.42 10.60
CA LYS A 50 -13.37 -6.31 9.48
C LYS A 50 -14.62 -5.83 8.71
N ILE A 51 -15.62 -5.34 9.40
CA ILE A 51 -16.84 -4.83 8.78
C ILE A 51 -16.58 -3.48 8.13
N SER A 52 -15.85 -2.59 8.79
CA SER A 52 -15.64 -1.21 8.34
C SER A 52 -14.59 -1.06 7.23
N THR A 53 -13.48 -1.80 7.33
CA THR A 53 -12.32 -1.62 6.45
C THR A 53 -11.67 -2.92 5.96
N GLY A 54 -12.28 -4.09 6.25
CA GLY A 54 -11.67 -5.39 6.00
C GLY A 54 -11.29 -5.65 4.55
N THR A 55 -12.09 -5.18 3.59
CA THR A 55 -11.79 -5.29 2.16
C THR A 55 -10.56 -4.47 1.79
N ASP A 56 -10.49 -3.21 2.23
CA ASP A 56 -9.38 -2.30 1.92
C ASP A 56 -8.08 -2.79 2.55
N LEU A 57 -8.13 -3.24 3.81
CA LEU A 57 -6.98 -3.84 4.48
C LEU A 57 -6.49 -5.11 3.79
N THR A 58 -7.41 -5.97 3.34
CA THR A 58 -7.05 -7.18 2.58
C THR A 58 -6.40 -6.81 1.25
N MET A 59 -6.97 -5.86 0.51
CA MET A 59 -6.39 -5.38 -0.75
C MET A 59 -5.02 -4.76 -0.55
N GLU A 60 -4.82 -4.03 0.54
CA GLU A 60 -3.50 -3.47 0.85
C GLU A 60 -2.47 -4.56 1.15
N LEU A 61 -2.82 -5.60 1.88
CA LEU A 61 -1.95 -6.75 2.11
C LEU A 61 -1.60 -7.49 0.82
N VAL A 62 -2.58 -7.66 -0.10
CA VAL A 62 -2.35 -8.26 -1.41
C VAL A 62 -1.39 -7.40 -2.24
N LYS A 63 -1.59 -6.08 -2.30
CA LYS A 63 -0.68 -5.15 -3.00
C LYS A 63 0.74 -5.24 -2.45
N GLN A 64 0.90 -5.19 -1.13
CA GLN A 64 2.21 -5.31 -0.49
C GLN A 64 2.89 -6.66 -0.76
N ALA A 65 2.12 -7.75 -0.83
CA ALA A 65 2.66 -9.06 -1.21
C ALA A 65 3.18 -9.06 -2.66
N ILE A 66 2.42 -8.48 -3.59
CA ILE A 66 2.82 -8.32 -5.00
C ILE A 66 4.09 -7.47 -5.10
N TYR A 67 4.13 -6.32 -4.42
CA TYR A 67 5.31 -5.44 -4.47
C TYR A 67 6.57 -6.16 -3.99
N LYS A 68 6.49 -6.89 -2.87
CA LYS A 68 7.62 -7.64 -2.33
C LYS A 68 8.08 -8.78 -3.25
N GLN A 69 7.15 -9.39 -3.97
CA GLN A 69 7.44 -10.48 -4.90
C GLN A 69 8.09 -9.97 -6.20
N GLU A 70 7.58 -8.86 -6.74
CA GLU A 70 7.96 -8.35 -8.06
C GLU A 70 9.14 -7.38 -8.02
N VAL A 71 9.32 -6.66 -6.90
CA VAL A 71 10.34 -5.62 -6.76
C VAL A 71 11.18 -5.83 -5.52
N LYS A 72 12.47 -6.12 -5.72
CA LYS A 72 13.44 -6.23 -4.62
C LYS A 72 13.76 -4.86 -4.06
N VAL A 73 13.79 -4.76 -2.73
CA VAL A 73 14.23 -3.52 -2.07
C VAL A 73 15.73 -3.28 -2.33
N THR A 74 16.05 -2.22 -3.03
CA THR A 74 17.41 -1.82 -3.37
C THR A 74 18.01 -0.90 -2.30
N LYS A 75 19.34 -0.70 -2.37
CA LYS A 75 20.03 0.28 -1.53
C LYS A 75 19.53 1.70 -1.83
N GLU A 76 19.35 2.01 -3.11
CA GLU A 76 18.82 3.29 -3.55
C GLU A 76 17.42 3.60 -3.02
N MET A 77 16.53 2.61 -2.99
CA MET A 77 15.20 2.77 -2.36
C MET A 77 15.30 3.10 -0.87
N LYS A 78 16.21 2.45 -0.16
CA LYS A 78 16.41 2.74 1.27
C LYS A 78 16.97 4.15 1.49
N GLU A 79 17.90 4.58 0.65
CA GLU A 79 18.47 5.92 0.69
C GLU A 79 17.38 6.98 0.40
N LYS A 80 16.59 6.80 -0.65
CA LYS A 80 15.45 7.68 -0.97
C LYS A 80 14.42 7.73 0.15
N ALA A 81 14.08 6.59 0.75
CA ALA A 81 13.14 6.55 1.85
C ALA A 81 13.69 7.25 3.10
N GLN A 82 15.00 7.11 3.38
CA GLN A 82 15.64 7.81 4.47
C GLN A 82 15.69 9.33 4.24
N GLU A 83 15.97 9.75 3.01
CA GLU A 83 15.95 11.15 2.61
C GLU A 83 14.54 11.76 2.80
N GLN A 84 13.49 11.04 2.42
CA GLN A 84 12.12 11.47 2.67
C GLN A 84 11.81 11.62 4.17
N VAL A 85 12.26 10.69 5.00
CA VAL A 85 12.12 10.80 6.46
C VAL A 85 12.84 12.05 6.99
N ASN A 86 14.06 12.31 6.52
CA ASN A 86 14.81 13.49 6.93
C ASN A 86 14.08 14.77 6.50
N ASN A 87 13.60 14.82 5.28
CA ASN A 87 12.82 15.95 4.76
C ASN A 87 11.55 16.19 5.57
N TYR A 88 10.81 15.14 5.96
CA TYR A 88 9.64 15.28 6.83
C TYR A 88 10.03 15.84 8.20
N LYS A 89 11.13 15.37 8.79
CA LYS A 89 11.61 15.90 10.09
C LYS A 89 12.06 17.36 10.04
N GLU A 90 12.61 17.78 8.91
CA GLU A 90 13.04 19.18 8.72
C GLU A 90 11.87 20.13 8.46
N ASN A 91 10.81 19.66 7.78
CA ASN A 91 9.72 20.52 7.32
C ASN A 91 8.41 20.36 8.08
N MET A 92 8.32 19.39 8.98
CA MET A 92 7.11 19.11 9.77
C MET A 92 7.46 19.14 11.25
N GLU A 93 6.86 20.09 11.97
CA GLU A 93 6.91 20.06 13.43
C GLU A 93 6.24 18.77 13.95
N ASN A 94 6.87 18.13 14.95
CA ASN A 94 6.34 16.95 15.63
C ASN A 94 6.10 15.73 14.72
N PHE A 95 6.89 15.56 13.64
CA PHE A 95 6.76 14.40 12.74
C PHE A 95 6.74 13.06 13.48
N ASP A 96 7.65 12.86 14.46
CA ASP A 96 7.72 11.60 15.20
C ASP A 96 6.44 11.37 16.07
N GLU A 97 5.83 12.42 16.62
CA GLU A 97 4.57 12.33 17.35
C GLU A 97 3.39 12.03 16.42
N GLN A 98 3.38 12.64 15.23
CA GLN A 98 2.35 12.38 14.22
C GLN A 98 2.35 10.94 13.77
N ILE A 99 3.53 10.35 13.44
CA ILE A 99 3.59 8.94 13.03
C ILE A 99 3.24 7.98 14.19
N GLN A 100 3.53 8.36 15.44
CA GLN A 100 3.12 7.58 16.61
C GLN A 100 1.60 7.60 16.78
N SER A 101 0.94 8.73 16.55
CA SER A 101 -0.53 8.81 16.58
C SER A 101 -1.20 7.97 15.50
N LEU A 102 -0.49 7.69 14.40
CA LEU A 102 -0.91 6.76 13.34
C LEU A 102 -0.57 5.29 13.66
N GLY A 103 -0.03 5.00 14.84
CA GLY A 103 0.29 3.64 15.31
C GLY A 103 1.68 3.14 14.91
N TYR A 104 2.57 3.96 14.37
CA TYR A 104 3.95 3.57 14.09
C TYR A 104 4.84 3.86 15.30
N LYS A 105 5.72 2.90 15.66
CA LYS A 105 6.60 3.05 16.83
C LYS A 105 7.65 4.16 16.67
N ASN A 106 8.13 4.36 15.44
CA ASN A 106 9.17 5.33 15.11
C ASN A 106 9.27 5.51 13.59
N SER A 107 10.07 6.48 13.16
CA SER A 107 10.32 6.79 11.74
C SER A 107 10.89 5.63 10.94
N THR A 108 11.69 4.74 11.54
CA THR A 108 12.20 3.53 10.86
C THR A 108 11.06 2.55 10.54
N GLN A 109 10.11 2.36 11.45
CA GLN A 109 8.95 1.51 11.17
C GLN A 109 8.05 2.13 10.10
N TYR A 110 7.83 3.43 10.15
CA TYR A 110 7.10 4.17 9.12
C TYR A 110 7.79 4.02 7.74
N MET A 111 9.09 4.26 7.68
CA MET A 111 9.89 4.06 6.47
C MET A 111 9.70 2.67 5.87
N ASN A 112 9.82 1.63 6.70
CA ASN A 112 9.75 0.23 6.23
C ASN A 112 8.33 -0.21 5.86
N LYS A 113 7.30 0.31 6.52
CA LYS A 113 5.91 -0.10 6.29
C LYS A 113 5.17 0.77 5.27
N VAL A 114 5.62 2.01 5.04
CA VAL A 114 4.94 2.97 4.17
C VAL A 114 5.81 3.40 3.00
N LEU A 115 6.99 3.98 3.27
CA LEU A 115 7.78 4.61 2.21
C LEU A 115 8.41 3.57 1.28
N ILE A 116 9.01 2.52 1.80
CA ILE A 116 9.61 1.46 0.97
C ILE A 116 8.58 0.75 0.11
N PRO A 117 7.42 0.30 0.61
CA PRO A 117 6.36 -0.25 -0.24
C PRO A 117 5.84 0.73 -1.30
N SER A 118 5.75 2.02 -0.99
CA SER A 118 5.38 3.05 -1.96
C SER A 118 6.40 3.18 -3.10
N LEU A 119 7.68 3.13 -2.79
CA LEU A 119 8.75 3.13 -3.80
C LEU A 119 8.73 1.86 -4.65
N GLN A 120 8.48 0.69 -4.05
CA GLN A 120 8.30 -0.56 -4.80
C GLN A 120 7.09 -0.48 -5.74
N ALA A 121 5.98 0.10 -5.29
CA ALA A 121 4.78 0.30 -6.12
C ALA A 121 5.08 1.21 -7.33
N SER A 122 5.83 2.29 -7.11
CA SER A 122 6.22 3.22 -8.17
C SER A 122 7.10 2.53 -9.22
N GLU A 123 8.10 1.77 -8.78
CA GLU A 123 8.99 1.03 -9.69
C GLU A 123 8.24 -0.06 -10.46
N LEU A 124 7.34 -0.79 -9.81
CA LEU A 124 6.50 -1.78 -10.49
C LEU A 124 5.62 -1.13 -11.56
N THR A 125 5.05 0.03 -11.25
CA THR A 125 4.22 0.80 -12.17
C THR A 125 5.05 1.29 -13.38
N GLU A 126 6.23 1.85 -13.15
CA GLU A 126 7.13 2.30 -14.21
C GLU A 126 7.56 1.14 -15.12
N LYS A 127 7.93 0.01 -14.53
CA LYS A 127 8.26 -1.21 -15.26
C LYS A 127 7.10 -1.66 -16.14
N TYR A 128 5.89 -1.71 -15.59
CA TYR A 128 4.69 -2.09 -16.34
C TYR A 128 4.44 -1.16 -17.53
N PHE A 129 4.50 0.15 -17.33
CA PHE A 129 4.29 1.12 -18.41
C PHE A 129 5.42 1.07 -19.45
N THR A 130 6.65 0.78 -19.05
CA THR A 130 7.78 0.61 -19.97
C THR A 130 7.57 -0.62 -20.84
N ASP A 131 7.21 -1.75 -20.24
CA ASP A 131 6.99 -3.01 -20.95
C ASP A 131 5.75 -2.96 -21.86
N ALA A 132 4.67 -2.32 -21.39
CA ALA A 132 3.41 -2.17 -22.13
C ALA A 132 3.37 -0.96 -23.09
N LYS A 133 4.43 -0.16 -23.17
CA LYS A 133 4.45 1.12 -23.91
C LYS A 133 3.92 1.02 -25.33
N LYS A 134 4.32 -0.01 -26.07
CA LYS A 134 3.90 -0.20 -27.47
C LYS A 134 2.41 -0.49 -27.59
N ASP A 135 1.88 -1.30 -26.69
CA ASP A 135 0.47 -1.68 -26.68
C ASP A 135 -0.41 -0.52 -26.24
N ILE A 136 0.05 0.26 -25.24
CA ILE A 136 -0.62 1.48 -24.78
C ILE A 136 -0.67 2.51 -25.92
N GLN A 137 0.44 2.76 -26.62
CA GLN A 137 0.49 3.69 -27.74
C GLN A 137 -0.42 3.27 -28.88
N LYS A 138 -0.51 1.96 -29.18
CA LYS A 138 -1.38 1.44 -30.21
C LYS A 138 -2.87 1.60 -29.85
N THR A 139 -3.21 1.35 -28.59
CA THR A 139 -4.60 1.37 -28.10
C THR A 139 -5.12 2.79 -27.91
N TYR A 140 -4.35 3.65 -27.27
CA TYR A 140 -4.82 4.98 -26.83
C TYR A 140 -4.34 6.14 -27.74
N LYS A 141 -3.43 5.86 -28.71
CA LYS A 141 -2.91 6.86 -29.66
C LYS A 141 -2.60 8.22 -29.00
N PRO A 142 -1.76 8.25 -27.97
CA PRO A 142 -1.49 9.46 -27.20
C PRO A 142 -0.95 10.55 -28.11
N SER A 143 -1.44 11.79 -27.96
CA SER A 143 -0.99 12.96 -28.69
C SER A 143 -0.40 14.01 -27.73
N LYS A 144 0.57 14.77 -28.22
CA LYS A 144 1.09 15.93 -27.47
C LYS A 144 0.20 17.14 -27.74
N ALA A 145 -0.31 17.76 -26.70
CA ALA A 145 -0.98 19.06 -26.79
C ALA A 145 -0.12 20.15 -26.14
N ARG A 146 -0.15 21.35 -26.70
CA ARG A 146 0.38 22.56 -26.08
C ARG A 146 -0.80 23.41 -25.66
N ILE A 147 -0.84 23.78 -24.40
CA ILE A 147 -1.84 24.69 -23.85
C ILE A 147 -1.16 26.06 -23.67
N ILE A 148 -1.71 27.08 -24.27
CA ILE A 148 -1.29 28.47 -24.04
C ILE A 148 -2.42 29.09 -23.21
N GLN A 149 -2.11 29.46 -22.00
CA GLN A 149 -3.03 30.15 -21.10
C GLN A 149 -2.74 31.65 -21.24
N CYS A 150 -3.72 32.41 -21.71
CA CYS A 150 -3.65 33.87 -21.82
C CYS A 150 -4.46 34.48 -20.67
N GLU A 151 -3.92 35.54 -20.05
CA GLU A 151 -4.60 36.25 -18.97
C GLU A 151 -5.82 37.08 -19.44
N ASN A 152 -5.86 37.41 -20.72
CA ASN A 152 -6.94 38.22 -21.30
C ASN A 152 -7.55 37.59 -22.54
N LYS A 153 -8.88 37.71 -22.65
CA LYS A 153 -9.70 37.33 -23.81
C LYS A 153 -9.62 38.27 -25.01
N ALA A 154 -8.77 39.27 -24.93
CA ALA A 154 -8.74 40.32 -25.94
C ALA A 154 -7.56 40.08 -26.88
N THR A 155 -7.87 39.51 -27.98
CA THR A 155 -7.61 39.92 -29.37
C THR A 155 -7.90 38.81 -30.30
#